data_59756b87bb2f1ee7e9cdd97a1cfb561a
#
_entry.id   59756b87bb2f1ee7e9cdd97a1cfb561a
#
_cell.length_a   1.000
_cell.length_b   1.000
_cell.length_c   1.000
_cell.angle_alpha   90.00
_cell.angle_beta   90.00
_cell.angle_gamma   90.00
#
_symmetry.space_group_name_H-M   'P 1'
#
loop_
_entity.id
_entity.type
_entity.pdbx_description
1 polymer ?
#
loop_
_entity_poly.entity_id
_entity_poly.type
_entity_poly.pdbx_seq_one_letter_code
_entity_poly.pdbx_strand_id
1 'polypeptide(L)'
;MIETTNFPLSTYTLQAYGDWENVKEKVKEVKLDGLEFIADPDNLPEDIPLSLVAGYHMTFYVDWLDFWRQDEAALMRKFGSWKTVNEVYRGTKPEDLLRHFQEDLALGIRLKAPYLVFHVSDVSLEEGYTYRWLHTDREVLDGAIEFINILLDGVEPTFDFLVENQWWPGFTFTDPEKTEYLLSRINYPRVGIMLDTGHLMNTNWKIRSEWDGIKYILKMIEKHGDLAKSIYGLHFHQSLSGAYCRKTVGKLPEDFPLDYNEEFSRNYAHILQIDRHRPWTTEECVMILGRVQPRYLTHEISSSVYHGKKYAIWYQQRMMRWGYREGLDKMNVAEGEEYRKRVRQAPEPTGNWFLDHVVRRIY
;
A
#
# COMPACT_ATOMS: atom_id res chain seq x y z
N MET A 1 -9.39 11.02 -12.35
CA MET A 1 -8.66 10.36 -11.25
C MET A 1 -9.23 10.88 -9.94
N ILE A 2 -9.63 9.99 -9.06
CA ILE A 2 -10.05 10.34 -7.67
C ILE A 2 -8.78 10.33 -6.81
N GLU A 3 -8.50 11.46 -6.13
CA GLU A 3 -7.28 11.66 -5.33
C GLU A 3 -7.61 11.64 -3.84
N THR A 4 -6.98 10.74 -3.08
CA THR A 4 -7.32 10.44 -1.68
C THR A 4 -6.08 10.38 -0.78
N THR A 5 -6.29 10.16 0.50
CA THR A 5 -5.26 9.67 1.44
C THR A 5 -5.87 8.64 2.39
N ASN A 6 -5.04 7.71 2.87
CA ASN A 6 -5.43 6.71 3.86
C ASN A 6 -5.87 7.37 5.18
N PHE A 7 -6.90 6.82 5.81
CA PHE A 7 -7.44 7.32 7.07
C PHE A 7 -7.91 6.15 7.95
N PRO A 8 -7.26 5.93 9.10
CA PRO A 8 -7.74 4.94 10.07
C PRO A 8 -9.12 5.35 10.59
N LEU A 9 -10.14 4.57 10.24
CA LEU A 9 -11.52 4.81 10.61
C LEU A 9 -11.77 4.30 12.03
N SER A 10 -11.43 5.10 13.02
CA SER A 10 -11.63 4.80 14.44
C SER A 10 -12.06 6.04 15.22
N THR A 11 -12.73 5.79 16.35
CA THR A 11 -13.09 6.86 17.30
C THR A 11 -11.86 7.61 17.81
N TYR A 12 -10.72 6.93 18.00
CA TYR A 12 -9.47 7.56 18.42
C TYR A 12 -8.93 8.53 17.37
N THR A 13 -8.94 8.10 16.10
CA THR A 13 -8.51 8.98 15.00
C THR A 13 -9.44 10.18 14.90
N LEU A 14 -10.77 9.97 14.95
CA LEU A 14 -11.73 11.06 14.89
C LEU A 14 -11.55 12.05 16.03
N GLN A 15 -11.34 11.57 17.27
CA GLN A 15 -11.06 12.43 18.43
C GLN A 15 -9.80 13.29 18.24
N ALA A 16 -8.75 12.74 17.61
CA ALA A 16 -7.52 13.49 17.31
C ALA A 16 -7.76 14.64 16.31
N TYR A 17 -8.75 14.52 15.43
CA TYR A 17 -9.18 15.58 14.51
C TYR A 17 -10.27 16.49 15.13
N GLY A 18 -10.91 16.06 16.21
CA GLY A 18 -12.03 16.71 16.88
C GLY A 18 -13.38 16.15 16.42
N ASP A 19 -13.77 16.40 15.18
CA ASP A 19 -15.02 15.94 14.59
C ASP A 19 -14.92 15.78 13.05
N TRP A 20 -16.03 15.32 12.43
CA TRP A 20 -16.08 15.13 10.98
C TRP A 20 -16.03 16.43 10.17
N GLU A 21 -16.46 17.57 10.71
CA GLU A 21 -16.34 18.86 10.00
C GLU A 21 -14.87 19.29 9.92
N ASN A 22 -14.12 19.12 10.99
CA ASN A 22 -12.67 19.34 10.97
C ASN A 22 -11.97 18.40 9.97
N VAL A 23 -12.35 17.11 9.90
CA VAL A 23 -11.82 16.18 8.90
C VAL A 23 -12.12 16.67 7.48
N LYS A 24 -13.35 17.10 7.19
CA LYS A 24 -13.74 17.68 5.90
C LYS A 24 -12.91 18.91 5.54
N GLU A 25 -12.70 19.80 6.51
CA GLU A 25 -11.84 20.97 6.28
C GLU A 25 -10.42 20.58 5.91
N LYS A 26 -9.87 19.55 6.57
CA LYS A 26 -8.52 19.06 6.28
C LYS A 26 -8.38 18.43 4.90
N VAL A 27 -9.37 17.65 4.48
CA VAL A 27 -9.46 17.11 3.11
C VAL A 27 -9.49 18.25 2.08
N LYS A 28 -10.30 19.29 2.34
CA LYS A 28 -10.37 20.49 1.50
C LYS A 28 -9.06 21.28 1.44
N GLU A 29 -8.35 21.45 2.56
CA GLU A 29 -7.08 22.16 2.63
C GLU A 29 -6.04 21.59 1.67
N VAL A 30 -5.99 20.26 1.54
CA VAL A 30 -5.06 19.55 0.64
C VAL A 30 -5.70 19.21 -0.71
N LYS A 31 -6.93 19.67 -0.97
CA LYS A 31 -7.66 19.49 -2.24
C LYS A 31 -7.79 18.03 -2.67
N LEU A 32 -8.05 17.14 -1.73
CA LEU A 32 -8.39 15.76 -2.02
C LEU A 32 -9.89 15.60 -2.28
N ASP A 33 -10.26 14.57 -3.04
CA ASP A 33 -11.66 14.22 -3.32
C ASP A 33 -12.31 13.51 -2.13
N GLY A 34 -11.52 12.85 -1.28
CA GLY A 34 -11.99 12.16 -0.08
C GLY A 34 -10.89 11.37 0.61
N LEU A 35 -11.32 10.35 1.33
CA LEU A 35 -10.45 9.48 2.13
C LEU A 35 -10.60 8.02 1.68
N GLU A 36 -9.51 7.29 1.76
CA GLU A 36 -9.51 5.84 1.76
C GLU A 36 -9.53 5.38 3.22
N PHE A 37 -10.62 4.80 3.65
CA PHE A 37 -10.79 4.34 5.01
C PHE A 37 -10.20 2.95 5.24
N ILE A 38 -9.54 2.78 6.39
CA ILE A 38 -9.18 1.47 6.96
C ILE A 38 -9.89 1.38 8.30
N ALA A 39 -10.85 0.45 8.43
CA ALA A 39 -11.68 0.38 9.63
C ALA A 39 -10.96 -0.30 10.80
N ASP A 40 -11.18 0.24 12.00
CA ASP A 40 -11.00 -0.46 13.27
C ASP A 40 -12.37 -0.96 13.74
N PRO A 41 -12.70 -2.25 13.55
CA PRO A 41 -14.05 -2.77 13.80
C PRO A 41 -14.51 -2.61 15.27
N ASP A 42 -13.57 -2.59 16.22
CA ASP A 42 -13.88 -2.47 17.64
C ASP A 42 -14.14 -1.02 18.08
N ASN A 43 -13.72 -0.06 17.27
CA ASN A 43 -13.75 1.36 17.60
C ASN A 43 -14.32 2.22 16.46
N LEU A 44 -15.32 1.72 15.75
CA LEU A 44 -15.96 2.47 14.65
C LEU A 44 -16.64 3.73 15.18
N PRO A 45 -16.42 4.90 14.56
CA PRO A 45 -17.18 6.09 14.88
C PRO A 45 -18.61 6.00 14.35
N GLU A 46 -19.53 6.68 15.01
CA GLU A 46 -20.88 6.88 14.53
C GLU A 46 -20.92 7.93 13.39
N ASP A 47 -22.02 7.96 12.64
CA ASP A 47 -22.35 9.00 11.65
C ASP A 47 -21.23 9.30 10.62
N ILE A 48 -20.62 8.25 10.05
CA ILE A 48 -19.56 8.38 9.04
C ILE A 48 -20.11 9.12 7.80
N PRO A 49 -19.55 10.29 7.42
CA PRO A 49 -20.06 11.06 6.29
C PRO A 49 -19.71 10.37 4.95
N LEU A 50 -20.73 9.90 4.23
CA LEU A 50 -20.53 9.26 2.92
C LEU A 50 -19.81 10.17 1.91
N SER A 51 -19.90 11.49 2.07
CA SER A 51 -19.20 12.46 1.22
C SER A 51 -17.67 12.46 1.38
N LEU A 52 -17.15 11.82 2.42
CA LEU A 52 -15.69 11.63 2.61
C LEU A 52 -15.20 10.30 2.07
N VAL A 53 -16.09 9.36 1.76
CA VAL A 53 -15.70 8.01 1.31
C VAL A 53 -15.30 8.07 -0.15
N ALA A 54 -14.02 7.89 -0.43
CA ALA A 54 -13.49 7.84 -1.78
C ALA A 54 -12.73 6.55 -2.08
N GLY A 55 -12.55 5.69 -1.05
CA GLY A 55 -12.01 4.35 -1.14
C GLY A 55 -12.15 3.63 0.19
N TYR A 56 -11.93 2.33 0.17
CA TYR A 56 -11.95 1.50 1.35
C TYR A 56 -10.85 0.44 1.27
N HIS A 57 -9.98 0.44 2.23
CA HIS A 57 -8.95 -0.58 2.38
C HIS A 57 -9.44 -1.61 3.39
N MET A 58 -9.55 -2.85 2.97
CA MET A 58 -9.99 -3.93 3.85
C MET A 58 -8.93 -4.23 4.91
N THR A 59 -9.37 -4.70 6.06
CA THR A 59 -8.50 -5.26 7.09
C THR A 59 -7.65 -6.37 6.49
N PHE A 60 -6.43 -6.54 6.98
CA PHE A 60 -5.53 -7.59 6.50
C PHE A 60 -4.94 -8.38 7.66
N TYR A 61 -4.72 -9.66 7.41
CA TYR A 61 -3.94 -10.55 8.26
C TYR A 61 -2.68 -10.90 7.49
N VAL A 62 -1.52 -10.58 8.06
CA VAL A 62 -0.22 -10.77 7.36
C VAL A 62 0.22 -12.23 7.32
N ASP A 63 -0.16 -13.03 8.31
CA ASP A 63 0.08 -14.47 8.43
C ASP A 63 -1.27 -15.18 8.55
N TRP A 64 -1.79 -15.74 7.49
CA TRP A 64 -3.16 -16.25 7.47
C TRP A 64 -3.33 -17.60 6.78
N LEU A 65 -2.41 -18.00 5.92
CA LEU A 65 -2.59 -19.16 5.05
C LEU A 65 -2.61 -20.47 5.84
N ASP A 66 -1.75 -20.63 6.85
CA ASP A 66 -1.76 -21.81 7.71
C ASP A 66 -3.03 -21.87 8.56
N PHE A 67 -3.57 -20.73 8.99
CA PHE A 67 -4.87 -20.68 9.67
C PHE A 67 -6.00 -21.07 8.73
N TRP A 68 -6.02 -20.56 7.51
CA TRP A 68 -7.00 -20.92 6.49
C TRP A 68 -6.98 -22.41 6.17
N ARG A 69 -5.78 -22.99 6.07
CA ARG A 69 -5.55 -24.42 5.80
C ARG A 69 -5.70 -25.33 7.01
N GLN A 70 -5.84 -24.77 8.21
CA GLN A 70 -5.85 -25.50 9.48
C GLN A 70 -4.60 -26.37 9.69
N ASP A 71 -3.42 -25.88 9.30
CA ASP A 71 -2.16 -26.54 9.63
C ASP A 71 -1.82 -26.34 11.11
N GLU A 72 -2.32 -27.25 11.94
CA GLU A 72 -2.13 -27.21 13.40
C GLU A 72 -0.65 -27.15 13.79
N ALA A 73 0.21 -27.91 13.09
CA ALA A 73 1.64 -27.95 13.42
C ALA A 73 2.30 -26.60 13.13
N ALA A 74 1.96 -25.95 12.02
CA ALA A 74 2.43 -24.62 11.68
C ALA A 74 1.89 -23.58 12.69
N LEU A 75 0.60 -23.62 13.00
CA LEU A 75 -0.04 -22.70 13.95
C LEU A 75 0.61 -22.80 15.35
N MET A 76 0.82 -24.02 15.86
CA MET A 76 1.45 -24.21 17.17
C MET A 76 2.91 -23.74 17.19
N ARG A 77 3.61 -23.90 16.09
CA ARG A 77 4.99 -23.38 15.94
C ARG A 77 5.03 -21.85 15.94
N LYS A 78 4.09 -21.18 15.25
CA LYS A 78 4.04 -19.73 15.10
C LYS A 78 3.46 -19.01 16.32
N PHE A 79 2.39 -19.54 16.90
CA PHE A 79 1.58 -18.88 17.92
C PHE A 79 1.73 -19.50 19.31
N GLY A 80 2.31 -20.69 19.42
CA GLY A 80 2.57 -21.40 20.69
C GLY A 80 1.34 -22.01 21.33
N SER A 81 0.14 -21.51 21.08
CA SER A 81 -1.11 -22.02 21.68
C SER A 81 -2.35 -21.64 20.88
N TRP A 82 -3.40 -22.45 21.00
CA TRP A 82 -4.73 -22.12 20.48
C TRP A 82 -5.36 -20.87 21.11
N LYS A 83 -4.93 -20.51 22.34
CA LYS A 83 -5.33 -19.25 22.98
C LYS A 83 -4.82 -18.06 22.17
N THR A 84 -3.53 -18.04 21.85
CA THR A 84 -2.92 -16.99 21.02
C THR A 84 -3.51 -16.95 19.62
N VAL A 85 -3.73 -18.11 18.99
CA VAL A 85 -4.43 -18.21 17.68
C VAL A 85 -5.80 -17.54 17.76
N ASN A 86 -6.60 -17.86 18.80
CA ASN A 86 -7.90 -17.23 19.00
C ASN A 86 -7.84 -15.72 19.25
N GLU A 87 -6.82 -15.25 19.95
CA GLU A 87 -6.61 -13.80 20.19
C GLU A 87 -6.29 -13.07 18.88
N VAL A 88 -5.47 -13.67 18.01
CA VAL A 88 -5.07 -13.07 16.74
C VAL A 88 -6.19 -13.07 15.72
N TYR A 89 -6.86 -14.24 15.52
CA TYR A 89 -7.88 -14.40 14.47
C TYR A 89 -9.32 -14.24 14.98
N ARG A 90 -9.51 -13.94 16.28
CA ARG A 90 -10.84 -13.86 16.94
C ARG A 90 -11.68 -15.10 16.68
N GLY A 91 -11.01 -16.26 16.64
CA GLY A 91 -11.59 -17.55 16.36
C GLY A 91 -10.51 -18.60 16.16
N THR A 92 -10.93 -19.83 15.90
CA THR A 92 -10.03 -20.97 15.73
C THR A 92 -10.29 -21.74 14.43
N LYS A 93 -11.22 -21.26 13.61
CA LYS A 93 -11.64 -21.93 12.37
C LYS A 93 -11.56 -20.97 11.18
N PRO A 94 -11.36 -21.48 9.96
CA PRO A 94 -11.32 -20.67 8.74
C PRO A 94 -12.57 -19.79 8.57
N GLU A 95 -13.75 -20.31 8.97
CA GLU A 95 -15.00 -19.58 8.89
C GLU A 95 -15.03 -18.32 9.77
N ASP A 96 -14.26 -18.30 10.86
CA ASP A 96 -14.11 -17.10 11.70
C ASP A 96 -13.38 -16.00 10.97
N LEU A 97 -12.28 -16.33 10.28
CA LEU A 97 -11.55 -15.38 9.43
C LEU A 97 -12.43 -14.88 8.29
N LEU A 98 -13.11 -15.78 7.59
CA LEU A 98 -14.02 -15.40 6.50
C LEU A 98 -15.12 -14.46 6.97
N ARG A 99 -15.71 -14.72 8.14
CA ARG A 99 -16.75 -13.85 8.74
C ARG A 99 -16.22 -12.43 8.96
N HIS A 100 -15.00 -12.24 9.46
CA HIS A 100 -14.42 -10.91 9.66
C HIS A 100 -14.27 -10.16 8.34
N PHE A 101 -13.80 -10.84 7.30
CA PHE A 101 -13.71 -10.21 5.98
C PHE A 101 -15.08 -9.94 5.36
N GLN A 102 -16.10 -10.76 5.64
CA GLN A 102 -17.48 -10.51 5.21
C GLN A 102 -18.08 -9.28 5.92
N GLU A 103 -17.83 -9.14 7.22
CA GLU A 103 -18.24 -7.95 8.00
C GLU A 103 -17.57 -6.67 7.47
N ASP A 104 -16.28 -6.77 7.16
CA ASP A 104 -15.49 -5.68 6.62
C ASP A 104 -15.95 -5.30 5.20
N LEU A 105 -16.16 -6.27 4.33
CA LEU A 105 -16.75 -6.11 3.00
C LEU A 105 -18.13 -5.43 3.08
N ALA A 106 -18.99 -5.90 3.99
CA ALA A 106 -20.32 -5.30 4.21
C ALA A 106 -20.23 -3.85 4.66
N LEU A 107 -19.22 -3.48 5.46
CA LEU A 107 -18.96 -2.09 5.85
C LEU A 107 -18.56 -1.25 4.62
N GLY A 108 -17.61 -1.71 3.81
CA GLY A 108 -17.21 -1.01 2.59
C GLY A 108 -18.37 -0.78 1.62
N ILE A 109 -19.24 -1.79 1.44
CA ILE A 109 -20.46 -1.69 0.62
C ILE A 109 -21.45 -0.68 1.23
N ARG A 110 -21.69 -0.74 2.54
CA ARG A 110 -22.56 0.21 3.25
C ARG A 110 -22.08 1.64 3.14
N LEU A 111 -20.78 1.84 3.17
CA LEU A 111 -20.13 3.14 2.98
C LEU A 111 -20.15 3.60 1.50
N LYS A 112 -20.61 2.77 0.59
CA LYS A 112 -20.64 3.04 -0.87
C LYS A 112 -19.27 3.37 -1.44
N ALA A 113 -18.22 2.71 -0.94
CA ALA A 113 -16.88 2.89 -1.44
C ALA A 113 -16.81 2.51 -2.93
N PRO A 114 -16.22 3.35 -3.80
CA PRO A 114 -16.12 3.05 -5.24
C PRO A 114 -15.12 1.93 -5.53
N TYR A 115 -14.20 1.65 -4.62
CA TYR A 115 -13.29 0.51 -4.67
C TYR A 115 -12.96 -0.01 -3.27
N LEU A 116 -12.61 -1.30 -3.21
CA LEU A 116 -12.09 -1.98 -2.03
C LEU A 116 -10.71 -2.55 -2.34
N VAL A 117 -9.75 -2.38 -1.43
CA VAL A 117 -8.38 -2.91 -1.55
C VAL A 117 -8.22 -4.16 -0.70
N PHE A 118 -7.56 -5.19 -1.24
CA PHE A 118 -7.29 -6.46 -0.57
C PHE A 118 -5.83 -6.88 -0.75
N HIS A 119 -5.11 -7.14 0.35
CA HIS A 119 -3.73 -7.63 0.32
C HIS A 119 -3.67 -9.09 -0.12
N VAL A 120 -2.74 -9.40 -1.02
CA VAL A 120 -2.49 -10.78 -1.48
C VAL A 120 -1.07 -11.18 -1.13
N SER A 121 -0.83 -11.53 0.14
CA SER A 121 0.47 -12.00 0.64
C SER A 121 0.28 -12.86 1.89
N ASP A 122 1.33 -13.61 2.25
CA ASP A 122 1.42 -14.34 3.51
C ASP A 122 2.85 -14.27 4.04
N VAL A 123 3.01 -13.89 5.32
CA VAL A 123 4.31 -13.76 5.98
C VAL A 123 4.16 -13.87 7.48
N SER A 124 4.92 -14.75 8.11
CA SER A 124 5.03 -14.84 9.57
C SER A 124 5.99 -13.80 10.15
N LEU A 125 5.96 -13.63 11.48
CA LEU A 125 6.87 -12.70 12.16
C LEU A 125 8.35 -13.05 11.92
N GLU A 126 8.70 -14.35 11.94
CA GLU A 126 10.07 -14.80 11.66
C GLU A 126 10.48 -14.52 10.22
N GLU A 127 9.60 -14.76 9.26
CA GLU A 127 9.86 -14.50 7.85
C GLU A 127 10.09 -13.02 7.55
N GLY A 128 9.39 -12.13 8.27
CA GLY A 128 9.59 -10.68 8.18
C GLY A 128 11.04 -10.24 8.42
N TYR A 129 11.80 -10.99 9.25
CA TYR A 129 13.24 -10.77 9.51
C TYR A 129 14.14 -11.59 8.58
N THR A 130 13.78 -12.89 8.38
CA THR A 130 14.70 -13.84 7.76
C THR A 130 14.61 -13.87 6.24
N TYR A 131 13.47 -13.53 5.67
CA TYR A 131 13.13 -13.70 4.25
C TYR A 131 13.34 -15.16 3.79
N ARG A 132 13.12 -16.10 4.71
CA ARG A 132 13.09 -17.55 4.43
C ARG A 132 11.64 -17.99 4.41
N TRP A 133 11.08 -17.95 3.22
CA TRP A 133 9.65 -18.14 3.00
C TRP A 133 9.21 -19.56 3.30
N LEU A 134 8.14 -19.71 4.08
CA LEU A 134 7.49 -20.98 4.40
C LEU A 134 6.56 -21.40 3.26
N HIS A 135 5.97 -20.44 2.58
CA HIS A 135 5.09 -20.65 1.43
C HIS A 135 5.67 -20.05 0.17
N THR A 136 5.36 -20.68 -0.97
CA THR A 136 5.67 -20.14 -2.29
C THR A 136 4.63 -19.11 -2.72
N ASP A 137 4.98 -18.22 -3.65
CA ASP A 137 3.99 -17.30 -4.24
C ASP A 137 2.76 -18.04 -4.75
N ARG A 138 2.95 -19.22 -5.34
CA ARG A 138 1.86 -20.01 -5.91
C ARG A 138 0.89 -20.50 -4.84
N GLU A 139 1.37 -20.99 -3.72
CA GLU A 139 0.54 -21.44 -2.61
C GLU A 139 -0.27 -20.31 -2.01
N VAL A 140 0.34 -19.13 -1.88
CA VAL A 140 -0.36 -17.92 -1.38
C VAL A 140 -1.41 -17.45 -2.40
N LEU A 141 -1.08 -17.43 -3.68
CA LEU A 141 -2.04 -17.06 -4.73
C LEU A 141 -3.22 -18.02 -4.80
N ASP A 142 -2.98 -19.33 -4.70
CA ASP A 142 -4.05 -20.33 -4.73
C ASP A 142 -5.01 -20.16 -3.53
N GLY A 143 -4.46 -19.96 -2.33
CA GLY A 143 -5.26 -19.68 -1.13
C GLY A 143 -6.03 -18.35 -1.23
N ALA A 144 -5.39 -17.30 -1.73
CA ALA A 144 -6.04 -15.99 -1.89
C ALA A 144 -7.16 -16.04 -2.94
N ILE A 145 -6.97 -16.74 -4.06
CA ILE A 145 -8.01 -16.94 -5.09
C ILE A 145 -9.21 -17.68 -4.51
N GLU A 146 -8.96 -18.76 -3.77
CA GLU A 146 -10.01 -19.51 -3.08
C GLU A 146 -10.79 -18.61 -2.12
N PHE A 147 -10.07 -17.92 -1.22
CA PHE A 147 -10.66 -17.03 -0.22
C PHE A 147 -11.47 -15.90 -0.85
N ILE A 148 -10.92 -15.20 -1.82
CA ILE A 148 -11.57 -14.07 -2.51
C ILE A 148 -12.83 -14.54 -3.24
N ASN A 149 -12.79 -15.69 -3.91
CA ASN A 149 -13.95 -16.23 -4.62
C ASN A 149 -15.09 -16.62 -3.66
N ILE A 150 -14.76 -17.14 -2.48
CA ILE A 150 -15.77 -17.41 -1.44
C ILE A 150 -16.31 -16.10 -0.86
N LEU A 151 -15.43 -15.14 -0.58
CA LEU A 151 -15.80 -13.84 -0.03
C LEU A 151 -16.74 -13.05 -0.94
N LEU A 152 -16.50 -13.09 -2.25
CA LEU A 152 -17.26 -12.32 -3.25
C LEU A 152 -18.41 -13.11 -3.89
N ASP A 153 -18.66 -14.35 -3.47
CA ASP A 153 -19.76 -15.15 -4.00
C ASP A 153 -21.11 -14.48 -3.72
N GLY A 154 -21.91 -14.27 -4.78
CA GLY A 154 -23.20 -13.58 -4.69
C GLY A 154 -23.15 -12.09 -4.42
N VAL A 155 -21.96 -11.45 -4.40
CA VAL A 155 -21.80 -10.01 -4.18
C VAL A 155 -22.06 -9.25 -5.48
N GLU A 156 -22.97 -8.27 -5.43
CA GLU A 156 -23.27 -7.39 -6.55
C GLU A 156 -22.06 -6.51 -6.92
N PRO A 157 -21.67 -6.42 -8.21
CA PRO A 157 -20.45 -5.72 -8.64
C PRO A 157 -20.63 -4.20 -8.69
N THR A 158 -20.85 -3.56 -7.55
CA THR A 158 -21.07 -2.12 -7.42
C THR A 158 -19.78 -1.31 -7.21
N PHE A 159 -18.65 -1.97 -6.92
CA PHE A 159 -17.34 -1.37 -6.64
C PHE A 159 -16.24 -2.07 -7.45
N ASP A 160 -15.07 -1.46 -7.59
CA ASP A 160 -13.88 -2.13 -8.11
C ASP A 160 -13.20 -2.88 -6.95
N PHE A 161 -12.92 -4.18 -7.11
CA PHE A 161 -12.17 -4.96 -6.13
C PHE A 161 -10.70 -5.00 -6.57
N LEU A 162 -9.82 -4.40 -5.76
CA LEU A 162 -8.43 -4.16 -6.13
C LEU A 162 -7.50 -5.04 -5.30
N VAL A 163 -6.83 -5.98 -5.94
CA VAL A 163 -5.77 -6.75 -5.29
C VAL A 163 -4.51 -5.91 -5.21
N GLU A 164 -3.89 -5.85 -4.02
CA GLU A 164 -2.71 -5.06 -3.79
C GLU A 164 -1.45 -5.92 -3.73
N ASN A 165 -0.39 -5.44 -4.38
CA ASN A 165 0.91 -6.07 -4.33
C ASN A 165 1.65 -5.79 -3.03
N GLN A 166 2.35 -6.83 -2.55
CA GLN A 166 3.25 -6.77 -1.41
C GLN A 166 4.69 -7.11 -1.85
N TRP A 167 5.66 -7.14 -0.94
CA TRP A 167 7.04 -7.58 -1.22
C TRP A 167 7.36 -8.95 -0.63
N TRP A 168 6.35 -9.60 -0.05
CA TRP A 168 6.35 -10.95 0.51
C TRP A 168 5.76 -11.97 -0.46
N PRO A 169 5.80 -13.27 -0.17
CA PRO A 169 5.17 -14.29 -1.02
C PRO A 169 3.70 -14.00 -1.32
N GLY A 170 3.33 -14.23 -2.56
CA GLY A 170 2.00 -13.95 -3.10
C GLY A 170 2.07 -13.04 -4.32
N PHE A 171 1.32 -11.95 -4.30
CA PHE A 171 1.27 -10.98 -5.39
C PHE A 171 2.28 -9.85 -5.19
N THR A 172 3.36 -9.85 -5.97
CA THR A 172 4.43 -8.84 -5.88
C THR A 172 4.47 -7.85 -7.04
N PHE A 173 3.70 -8.06 -8.08
CA PHE A 173 3.77 -7.31 -9.35
C PHE A 173 5.17 -7.32 -10.01
N THR A 174 5.92 -8.40 -9.81
CA THR A 174 7.25 -8.58 -10.44
C THR A 174 7.26 -9.62 -11.56
N ASP A 175 6.18 -10.43 -11.67
CA ASP A 175 6.02 -11.53 -12.60
C ASP A 175 4.65 -11.48 -13.29
N PRO A 176 4.60 -11.18 -14.61
CA PRO A 176 3.34 -11.09 -15.36
C PRO A 176 2.53 -12.39 -15.35
N GLU A 177 3.18 -13.57 -15.36
CA GLU A 177 2.48 -14.86 -15.36
C GLU A 177 1.70 -15.05 -14.05
N LYS A 178 2.27 -14.65 -12.92
CA LYS A 178 1.61 -14.69 -11.61
C LYS A 178 0.49 -13.66 -11.51
N THR A 179 0.68 -12.48 -12.10
CA THR A 179 -0.34 -11.44 -12.18
C THR A 179 -1.55 -11.92 -12.98
N GLU A 180 -1.31 -12.47 -14.18
CA GLU A 180 -2.36 -13.06 -15.02
C GLU A 180 -3.05 -14.21 -14.31
N TYR A 181 -2.26 -15.09 -13.66
CA TYR A 181 -2.78 -16.22 -12.89
C TYR A 181 -3.76 -15.78 -11.81
N LEU A 182 -3.43 -14.75 -11.04
CA LEU A 182 -4.28 -14.20 -10.00
C LEU A 182 -5.56 -13.59 -10.59
N LEU A 183 -5.42 -12.63 -11.49
CA LEU A 183 -6.56 -11.87 -12.02
C LEU A 183 -7.55 -12.72 -12.81
N SER A 184 -7.05 -13.68 -13.59
CA SER A 184 -7.91 -14.53 -14.44
C SER A 184 -8.74 -15.55 -13.66
N ARG A 185 -8.46 -15.76 -12.36
CA ARG A 185 -9.13 -16.77 -11.52
C ARG A 185 -10.03 -16.18 -10.43
N ILE A 186 -10.04 -14.86 -10.30
CA ILE A 186 -10.99 -14.17 -9.41
C ILE A 186 -12.32 -14.00 -10.18
N ASN A 187 -13.38 -14.59 -9.64
CA ASN A 187 -14.72 -14.60 -10.24
C ASN A 187 -15.50 -13.34 -9.88
N TYR A 188 -14.92 -12.16 -10.18
CA TYR A 188 -15.57 -10.88 -9.96
C TYR A 188 -15.33 -9.97 -11.16
N PRO A 189 -16.39 -9.41 -11.80
CA PRO A 189 -16.24 -8.74 -13.10
C PRO A 189 -15.50 -7.39 -13.04
N ARG A 190 -15.32 -6.83 -11.84
CA ARG A 190 -14.66 -5.54 -11.62
C ARG A 190 -13.38 -5.70 -10.80
N VAL A 191 -12.62 -6.78 -11.04
CA VAL A 191 -11.31 -6.97 -10.43
C VAL A 191 -10.27 -6.11 -11.13
N GLY A 192 -9.36 -5.53 -10.33
CA GLY A 192 -8.21 -4.78 -10.81
C GLY A 192 -7.05 -4.83 -9.82
N ILE A 193 -6.06 -4.00 -10.04
CA ILE A 193 -4.87 -3.89 -9.20
C ILE A 193 -4.85 -2.52 -8.52
N MET A 194 -4.61 -2.50 -7.22
CA MET A 194 -4.03 -1.38 -6.51
C MET A 194 -2.52 -1.59 -6.53
N LEU A 195 -1.80 -0.82 -7.34
CA LEU A 195 -0.34 -0.91 -7.38
C LEU A 195 0.24 -0.02 -6.28
N ASP A 196 0.74 -0.65 -5.21
CA ASP A 196 1.54 0.05 -4.22
C ASP A 196 2.98 0.22 -4.72
N THR A 197 3.38 1.49 -4.88
CA THR A 197 4.68 1.85 -5.43
C THR A 197 5.82 1.66 -4.45
N GLY A 198 5.58 1.81 -3.15
CA GLY A 198 6.55 1.56 -2.08
C GLY A 198 6.79 0.07 -1.87
N HIS A 199 5.71 -0.72 -1.86
CA HIS A 199 5.79 -2.18 -1.79
C HIS A 199 6.57 -2.75 -2.98
N LEU A 200 6.28 -2.28 -4.19
CA LEU A 200 7.04 -2.70 -5.37
C LEU A 200 8.53 -2.34 -5.24
N MET A 201 8.87 -1.15 -4.73
CA MET A 201 10.26 -0.78 -4.47
C MET A 201 10.94 -1.72 -3.47
N ASN A 202 10.22 -2.22 -2.45
CA ASN A 202 10.74 -3.12 -1.43
C ASN A 202 11.12 -4.51 -1.97
N THR A 203 10.65 -4.90 -3.17
CA THR A 203 11.09 -6.12 -3.86
C THR A 203 12.51 -6.01 -4.43
N ASN A 204 13.11 -4.81 -4.46
CA ASN A 204 14.42 -4.57 -5.07
C ASN A 204 15.36 -3.75 -4.17
N TRP A 205 16.13 -4.41 -3.33
CA TRP A 205 17.07 -3.76 -2.40
C TRP A 205 18.25 -3.02 -3.05
N LYS A 206 18.37 -3.07 -4.40
CA LYS A 206 19.40 -2.33 -5.15
C LYS A 206 19.02 -0.87 -5.40
N ILE A 207 17.76 -0.49 -5.18
CA ILE A 207 17.26 0.88 -5.28
C ILE A 207 17.98 1.76 -4.25
N ARG A 208 18.56 2.88 -4.71
CA ARG A 208 19.32 3.83 -3.87
C ARG A 208 18.80 5.27 -3.93
N SER A 209 17.94 5.57 -4.88
CA SER A 209 17.36 6.90 -5.10
C SER A 209 15.91 6.77 -5.57
N GLU A 210 15.13 7.84 -5.44
CA GLU A 210 13.78 7.89 -5.99
C GLU A 210 13.79 7.63 -7.50
N TRP A 211 14.78 8.16 -8.22
CA TRP A 211 14.94 7.90 -9.65
C TRP A 211 15.16 6.41 -9.97
N ASP A 212 15.95 5.70 -9.19
CA ASP A 212 16.08 4.24 -9.35
C ASP A 212 14.75 3.54 -9.10
N GLY A 213 13.98 4.02 -8.11
CA GLY A 213 12.61 3.53 -7.82
C GLY A 213 11.68 3.74 -9.01
N ILE A 214 11.63 4.96 -9.55
CA ILE A 214 10.80 5.30 -10.72
C ILE A 214 11.16 4.41 -11.90
N LYS A 215 12.45 4.28 -12.23
CA LYS A 215 12.90 3.39 -13.32
C LYS A 215 12.49 1.95 -13.11
N TYR A 216 12.59 1.47 -11.87
CA TYR A 216 12.21 0.09 -11.55
C TYR A 216 10.71 -0.12 -11.70
N ILE A 217 9.87 0.78 -11.19
CA ILE A 217 8.42 0.73 -11.32
C ILE A 217 8.01 0.75 -12.80
N LEU A 218 8.55 1.71 -13.58
CA LEU A 218 8.28 1.81 -15.01
C LEU A 218 8.66 0.53 -15.76
N LYS A 219 9.81 -0.07 -15.41
CA LYS A 219 10.25 -1.35 -15.98
C LYS A 219 9.29 -2.50 -15.66
N MET A 220 8.75 -2.55 -14.44
CA MET A 220 7.78 -3.59 -14.06
C MET A 220 6.43 -3.38 -14.79
N ILE A 221 5.96 -2.15 -14.91
CA ILE A 221 4.76 -1.81 -15.70
C ILE A 221 4.96 -2.22 -17.18
N GLU A 222 6.10 -1.88 -17.77
CA GLU A 222 6.41 -2.26 -19.14
C GLU A 222 6.49 -3.79 -19.32
N LYS A 223 7.09 -4.51 -18.37
CA LYS A 223 7.16 -5.97 -18.35
C LYS A 223 5.77 -6.63 -18.38
N HIS A 224 4.77 -6.01 -17.74
CA HIS A 224 3.40 -6.51 -17.69
C HIS A 224 2.60 -6.24 -18.97
N GLY A 225 3.06 -5.35 -19.85
CA GLY A 225 2.38 -5.08 -21.13
C GLY A 225 0.91 -4.72 -20.95
N ASP A 226 0.02 -5.47 -21.61
CA ASP A 226 -1.43 -5.23 -21.53
C ASP A 226 -2.04 -5.50 -20.15
N LEU A 227 -1.44 -6.36 -19.32
CA LEU A 227 -1.89 -6.58 -17.95
C LEU A 227 -1.79 -5.30 -17.09
N ALA A 228 -0.87 -4.40 -17.42
CA ALA A 228 -0.75 -3.12 -16.72
C ALA A 228 -2.02 -2.24 -16.86
N LYS A 229 -2.87 -2.49 -17.83
CA LYS A 229 -4.19 -1.82 -17.97
C LYS A 229 -5.17 -2.19 -16.85
N SER A 230 -4.90 -3.26 -16.12
CA SER A 230 -5.65 -3.65 -14.94
C SER A 230 -5.25 -2.89 -13.67
N ILE A 231 -4.23 -2.03 -13.72
CA ILE A 231 -3.90 -1.13 -12.62
C ILE A 231 -4.93 -0.01 -12.60
N TYR A 232 -5.91 -0.12 -11.69
CA TYR A 232 -6.96 0.88 -11.54
C TYR A 232 -6.62 1.92 -10.50
N GLY A 233 -5.81 1.55 -9.49
CA GLY A 233 -5.39 2.43 -8.40
C GLY A 233 -3.90 2.41 -8.15
N LEU A 234 -3.43 3.47 -7.52
CA LEU A 234 -2.06 3.58 -7.00
C LEU A 234 -2.10 3.95 -5.51
N HIS A 235 -1.44 3.17 -4.66
CA HIS A 235 -0.92 3.65 -3.39
C HIS A 235 0.41 4.35 -3.70
N PHE A 236 0.38 5.68 -3.61
CA PHE A 236 1.42 6.52 -4.19
C PHE A 236 2.34 7.11 -3.13
N HIS A 237 3.39 6.39 -2.84
CA HIS A 237 4.45 6.75 -1.91
C HIS A 237 5.77 6.08 -2.31
N GLN A 238 6.87 6.40 -1.63
CA GLN A 238 8.15 5.76 -1.86
C GLN A 238 8.73 5.14 -0.58
N SER A 239 9.46 4.04 -0.76
CA SER A 239 10.16 3.32 0.30
C SER A 239 11.61 3.06 -0.10
N LEU A 240 12.52 3.97 0.27
CA LEU A 240 13.97 3.79 0.06
C LEU A 240 14.59 2.97 1.20
N SER A 241 14.20 1.70 1.29
CA SER A 241 14.55 0.79 2.38
C SER A 241 15.77 -0.11 2.09
N GLY A 242 16.28 -0.15 0.86
CA GLY A 242 17.27 -1.12 0.42
C GLY A 242 18.55 -1.18 1.27
N ALA A 243 19.01 -0.05 1.84
CA ALA A 243 20.17 -0.02 2.74
C ALA A 243 19.86 -0.73 4.07
N TYR A 244 18.67 -0.51 4.61
CA TYR A 244 18.19 -1.16 5.83
C TYR A 244 18.01 -2.66 5.61
N CYS A 245 17.30 -3.07 4.55
CA CYS A 245 17.06 -4.48 4.22
C CYS A 245 18.38 -5.26 4.08
N ARG A 246 19.36 -4.74 3.33
CA ARG A 246 20.68 -5.41 3.20
C ARG A 246 21.43 -5.59 4.52
N LYS A 247 21.16 -4.76 5.52
CA LYS A 247 21.77 -4.84 6.85
C LYS A 247 21.06 -5.83 7.78
N THR A 248 19.75 -5.95 7.66
CA THR A 248 18.88 -6.63 8.65
C THR A 248 18.35 -7.98 8.20
N VAL A 249 18.14 -8.19 6.89
CA VAL A 249 17.61 -9.44 6.36
C VAL A 249 18.49 -10.64 6.73
N GLY A 250 17.84 -11.75 7.08
CA GLY A 250 18.49 -13.00 7.52
C GLY A 250 18.94 -13.01 8.97
N LYS A 251 18.62 -11.96 9.75
CA LYS A 251 19.05 -11.81 11.14
C LYS A 251 17.84 -11.71 12.05
N LEU A 252 17.58 -12.76 12.81
CA LEU A 252 16.64 -12.68 13.93
C LEU A 252 17.22 -11.83 15.06
N PRO A 253 16.39 -11.12 15.83
CA PRO A 253 16.79 -10.55 17.10
C PRO A 253 17.41 -11.61 18.04
N GLU A 254 18.41 -11.23 18.86
CA GLU A 254 19.13 -12.18 19.73
C GLU A 254 18.21 -12.85 20.75
N ASP A 255 17.15 -12.16 21.17
CA ASP A 255 16.15 -12.59 22.14
C ASP A 255 14.84 -13.12 21.48
N PHE A 256 14.90 -13.48 20.21
CA PHE A 256 13.81 -14.17 19.52
C PHE A 256 13.88 -15.70 19.78
N PRO A 257 12.75 -16.41 20.02
CA PRO A 257 11.38 -15.95 20.10
C PRO A 257 11.02 -15.29 21.45
N LEU A 258 10.13 -14.33 21.39
CA LEU A 258 9.51 -13.69 22.54
C LEU A 258 8.06 -14.19 22.73
N ASP A 259 7.34 -13.60 23.68
CA ASP A 259 5.88 -13.62 23.67
C ASP A 259 5.35 -13.05 22.34
N TYR A 260 4.28 -13.66 21.79
CA TYR A 260 3.79 -13.30 20.46
C TYR A 260 3.48 -11.78 20.31
N ASN A 261 2.92 -11.15 21.34
CA ASN A 261 2.56 -9.73 21.27
C ASN A 261 3.80 -8.83 21.28
N GLU A 262 4.83 -9.22 22.04
CA GLU A 262 6.13 -8.53 22.02
C GLU A 262 6.81 -8.70 20.67
N GLU A 263 6.82 -9.92 20.14
CA GLU A 263 7.34 -10.22 18.79
C GLU A 263 6.61 -9.42 17.71
N PHE A 264 5.28 -9.39 17.76
CA PHE A 264 4.46 -8.63 16.82
C PHE A 264 4.81 -7.15 16.86
N SER A 265 4.88 -6.55 18.04
CA SER A 265 5.21 -5.14 18.21
C SER A 265 6.60 -4.79 17.67
N ARG A 266 7.59 -5.66 17.92
CA ARG A 266 8.98 -5.49 17.42
C ARG A 266 9.05 -5.69 15.90
N ASN A 267 8.38 -6.72 15.39
CA ASN A 267 8.31 -6.99 13.97
C ASN A 267 7.63 -5.82 13.25
N TYR A 268 6.53 -5.30 13.78
CA TYR A 268 5.86 -4.14 13.21
C TYR A 268 6.78 -2.91 13.14
N ALA A 269 7.54 -2.62 14.21
CA ALA A 269 8.54 -1.55 14.20
C ALA A 269 9.66 -1.80 13.16
N HIS A 270 10.06 -3.06 12.94
CA HIS A 270 11.00 -3.45 11.90
C HIS A 270 10.41 -3.23 10.51
N ILE A 271 9.17 -3.66 10.27
CA ILE A 271 8.48 -3.49 8.99
C ILE A 271 8.34 -2.01 8.62
N LEU A 272 8.04 -1.12 9.57
CA LEU A 272 7.98 0.33 9.33
C LEU A 272 9.32 0.97 8.92
N GLN A 273 10.47 0.28 9.09
CA GLN A 273 11.75 0.72 8.52
C GLN A 273 11.92 0.26 7.06
N ILE A 274 11.14 -0.71 6.63
CA ILE A 274 11.13 -1.24 5.27
C ILE A 274 10.05 -0.52 4.47
N ASP A 275 8.83 -0.56 4.94
CA ASP A 275 7.70 0.13 4.36
C ASP A 275 7.53 1.52 4.97
N ARG A 276 8.17 2.49 4.31
CA ARG A 276 8.42 3.80 4.91
C ARG A 276 7.32 4.82 4.67
N HIS A 277 6.42 4.58 3.75
CA HIS A 277 5.31 5.48 3.40
C HIS A 277 5.73 6.96 3.30
N ARG A 278 6.78 7.24 2.52
CA ARG A 278 7.30 8.62 2.35
C ARG A 278 6.76 9.24 1.07
N PRO A 279 6.51 10.56 1.06
CA PRO A 279 6.11 11.22 -0.18
C PRO A 279 7.22 11.14 -1.22
N TRP A 280 6.84 11.10 -2.49
CA TRP A 280 7.74 11.37 -3.59
C TRP A 280 8.20 12.83 -3.52
N THR A 281 9.50 13.06 -3.63
CA THR A 281 10.10 14.40 -3.51
C THR A 281 10.73 14.89 -4.81
N THR A 282 10.51 14.15 -5.89
CA THR A 282 11.01 14.46 -7.24
C THR A 282 9.85 14.52 -8.24
N GLU A 283 9.91 15.48 -9.16
CA GLU A 283 8.87 15.71 -10.17
C GLU A 283 8.73 14.56 -11.18
N GLU A 284 9.77 13.76 -11.35
CA GLU A 284 9.75 12.62 -12.25
C GLU A 284 8.78 11.51 -11.79
N CYS A 285 8.27 11.57 -10.57
CA CYS A 285 7.25 10.64 -10.10
C CYS A 285 6.00 10.59 -10.99
N VAL A 286 5.67 11.68 -11.71
CA VAL A 286 4.53 11.71 -12.63
C VAL A 286 4.71 10.83 -13.86
N MET A 287 5.93 10.36 -14.16
CA MET A 287 6.16 9.38 -15.24
C MET A 287 5.41 8.07 -14.94
N ILE A 288 5.29 7.70 -13.67
CA ILE A 288 4.48 6.54 -13.23
C ILE A 288 3.01 6.81 -13.54
N LEU A 289 2.52 8.00 -13.16
CA LEU A 289 1.12 8.41 -13.37
C LEU A 289 0.77 8.47 -14.87
N GLY A 290 1.67 9.02 -15.69
CA GLY A 290 1.49 9.08 -17.13
C GLY A 290 1.44 7.71 -17.81
N ARG A 291 2.17 6.71 -17.24
CA ARG A 291 2.19 5.35 -17.77
C ARG A 291 0.95 4.55 -17.34
N VAL A 292 0.49 4.71 -16.09
CA VAL A 292 -0.63 3.97 -15.52
C VAL A 292 -1.99 4.62 -15.86
N GLN A 293 -2.08 5.95 -15.78
CA GLN A 293 -3.33 6.70 -15.88
C GLN A 293 -4.42 6.16 -14.95
N PRO A 294 -4.17 6.11 -13.62
CA PRO A 294 -5.02 5.43 -12.66
C PRO A 294 -6.38 6.13 -12.53
N ARG A 295 -7.41 5.36 -12.16
CA ARG A 295 -8.73 5.88 -11.75
C ARG A 295 -8.67 6.47 -10.35
N TYR A 296 -7.85 5.83 -9.47
CA TYR A 296 -7.70 6.12 -8.05
C TYR A 296 -6.24 6.38 -7.69
N LEU A 297 -6.02 7.40 -6.89
CA LEU A 297 -4.68 7.74 -6.37
C LEU A 297 -4.77 8.00 -4.88
N THR A 298 -4.21 7.14 -4.06
CA THR A 298 -4.12 7.32 -2.62
C THR A 298 -2.72 7.79 -2.24
N HIS A 299 -2.60 8.99 -1.65
CA HIS A 299 -1.40 9.42 -0.96
C HIS A 299 -1.27 8.61 0.33
N GLU A 300 -0.69 7.44 0.26
CA GLU A 300 -0.51 6.57 1.40
C GLU A 300 0.75 6.97 2.18
N ILE A 301 0.63 8.00 2.98
CA ILE A 301 1.75 8.63 3.68
C ILE A 301 1.57 8.45 5.17
N SER A 302 2.60 7.91 5.82
CA SER A 302 2.68 7.79 7.27
C SER A 302 3.12 9.09 7.91
N SER A 303 2.31 9.57 8.86
CA SER A 303 2.70 10.61 9.81
C SER A 303 1.86 10.46 11.07
N SER A 304 2.52 10.49 12.21
CA SER A 304 1.87 10.44 13.53
C SER A 304 1.11 11.73 13.89
N VAL A 305 1.32 12.79 13.13
CA VAL A 305 0.69 14.09 13.36
C VAL A 305 0.10 14.64 12.05
N TYR A 306 -1.14 15.12 12.14
CA TYR A 306 -1.85 15.70 10.99
C TYR A 306 -1.02 16.72 10.19
N HIS A 307 -0.37 17.65 10.89
CA HIS A 307 0.44 18.67 10.22
C HIS A 307 1.55 18.07 9.36
N GLY A 308 2.23 17.03 9.83
CA GLY A 308 3.25 16.31 9.05
C GLY A 308 2.66 15.68 7.79
N LYS A 309 1.53 14.99 7.91
CA LYS A 309 0.83 14.35 6.79
C LYS A 309 0.36 15.38 5.75
N LYS A 310 -0.26 16.48 6.20
CA LYS A 310 -0.68 17.59 5.34
C LYS A 310 0.47 18.13 4.49
N TYR A 311 1.60 18.44 5.10
CA TYR A 311 2.76 18.98 4.37
C TYR A 311 3.36 17.96 3.40
N ALA A 312 3.38 16.68 3.77
CA ALA A 312 3.88 15.62 2.91
C ALA A 312 2.99 15.44 1.66
N ILE A 313 1.66 15.41 1.82
CA ILE A 313 0.70 15.36 0.71
C ILE A 313 0.86 16.61 -0.18
N TRP A 314 0.85 17.81 0.42
CA TRP A 314 1.01 19.06 -0.32
C TRP A 314 2.32 19.10 -1.11
N TYR A 315 3.41 18.60 -0.52
CA TYR A 315 4.71 18.55 -1.18
C TYR A 315 4.68 17.59 -2.37
N GLN A 316 4.14 16.37 -2.19
CA GLN A 316 4.00 15.38 -3.26
C GLN A 316 3.12 15.91 -4.41
N GLN A 317 1.97 16.51 -4.10
CA GLN A 317 1.12 17.16 -5.09
C GLN A 317 1.85 18.29 -5.83
N ARG A 318 2.73 19.02 -5.16
CA ARG A 318 3.55 20.07 -5.79
C ARG A 318 4.53 19.44 -6.78
N MET A 319 5.20 18.34 -6.43
CA MET A 319 6.08 17.64 -7.36
C MET A 319 5.29 17.10 -8.56
N MET A 320 4.13 16.53 -8.32
CA MET A 320 3.24 16.07 -9.41
C MET A 320 2.87 17.23 -10.37
N ARG A 321 2.40 18.36 -9.84
CA ARG A 321 2.07 19.54 -10.68
C ARG A 321 3.26 20.02 -11.50
N TRP A 322 4.44 20.00 -10.93
CA TRP A 322 5.66 20.36 -11.64
C TRP A 322 5.99 19.40 -12.75
N GLY A 323 5.99 18.12 -12.46
CA GLY A 323 6.25 17.09 -13.47
C GLY A 323 5.27 17.16 -14.65
N TYR A 324 3.99 17.39 -14.39
CA TYR A 324 3.00 17.60 -15.47
C TYR A 324 3.29 18.88 -16.29
N ARG A 325 3.68 19.97 -15.63
CA ARG A 325 4.05 21.21 -16.33
C ARG A 325 5.25 21.02 -17.25
N GLU A 326 6.24 20.22 -16.83
CA GLU A 326 7.41 19.88 -17.63
C GLU A 326 7.15 18.79 -18.67
N GLY A 327 5.93 18.21 -18.70
CA GLY A 327 5.56 17.15 -19.62
C GLY A 327 6.20 15.78 -19.33
N LEU A 328 6.69 15.57 -18.11
CA LEU A 328 7.36 14.33 -17.71
C LEU A 328 6.45 13.12 -17.75
N ASP A 329 5.15 13.30 -17.56
CA ASP A 329 4.14 12.24 -17.67
C ASP A 329 4.10 11.56 -19.05
N LYS A 330 4.63 12.22 -20.08
CA LYS A 330 4.70 11.72 -21.47
C LYS A 330 6.07 11.17 -21.85
N MET A 331 7.08 11.38 -21.01
CA MET A 331 8.47 11.00 -21.30
C MET A 331 8.71 9.50 -21.03
N ASN A 332 9.60 8.93 -21.80
CA ASN A 332 10.20 7.64 -21.49
C ASN A 332 11.43 7.80 -20.57
N VAL A 333 12.03 6.68 -20.14
CA VAL A 333 13.16 6.70 -19.20
C VAL A 333 14.38 7.45 -19.77
N ALA A 334 14.68 7.32 -21.05
CA ALA A 334 15.84 8.00 -21.66
C ALA A 334 15.63 9.53 -21.69
N GLU A 335 14.44 9.97 -22.06
CA GLU A 335 14.05 11.40 -22.03
C GLU A 335 14.08 11.96 -20.60
N GLY A 336 13.62 11.20 -19.61
CA GLY A 336 13.74 11.56 -18.19
C GLY A 336 15.18 11.68 -17.72
N GLU A 337 16.09 10.80 -18.17
CA GLU A 337 17.54 10.90 -17.89
C GLU A 337 18.13 12.21 -18.47
N GLU A 338 17.76 12.56 -19.70
CA GLU A 338 18.23 13.82 -20.32
C GLU A 338 17.66 15.06 -19.60
N TYR A 339 16.39 15.02 -19.20
CA TYR A 339 15.78 16.06 -18.38
C TYR A 339 16.59 16.27 -17.09
N ARG A 340 16.87 15.20 -16.35
CA ARG A 340 17.65 15.24 -15.11
C ARG A 340 19.04 15.80 -15.29
N LYS A 341 19.75 15.43 -16.37
CA LYS A 341 21.07 15.99 -16.69
C LYS A 341 20.97 17.49 -16.89
N ARG A 342 19.99 17.95 -17.68
CA ARG A 342 19.77 19.38 -17.94
C ARG A 342 19.48 20.17 -16.66
N VAL A 343 18.60 19.68 -15.78
CA VAL A 343 18.23 20.35 -14.54
C VAL A 343 19.42 20.41 -13.57
N ARG A 344 20.26 19.36 -13.52
CA ARG A 344 21.47 19.33 -12.67
C ARG A 344 22.61 20.22 -13.21
N GLN A 345 22.63 20.51 -14.50
CA GLN A 345 23.62 21.39 -15.12
C GLN A 345 23.23 22.87 -15.07
N ALA A 346 22.05 23.20 -14.51
CA ALA A 346 21.66 24.55 -14.25
C ALA A 346 22.72 25.25 -13.34
N PRO A 347 23.04 26.56 -13.53
CA PRO A 347 24.13 27.20 -12.84
C PRO A 347 24.05 27.10 -11.33
N GLU A 348 25.24 27.10 -10.69
CA GLU A 348 25.43 26.93 -9.24
C GLU A 348 24.39 27.69 -8.40
N PRO A 349 23.90 27.08 -7.31
CA PRO A 349 22.98 27.75 -6.41
C PRO A 349 23.48 29.08 -5.91
N THR A 350 22.60 30.07 -5.80
CA THR A 350 22.94 31.40 -5.28
C THR A 350 23.32 31.40 -3.81
N GLY A 351 23.31 30.23 -3.16
CA GLY A 351 23.49 30.08 -1.71
C GLY A 351 22.24 30.45 -0.90
N ASN A 352 21.19 30.90 -1.55
CA ASN A 352 19.89 31.12 -0.93
C ASN A 352 18.97 29.94 -1.28
N TRP A 353 18.80 29.01 -0.33
CA TRP A 353 17.98 27.82 -0.52
C TRP A 353 16.58 28.14 -1.07
N PHE A 354 15.96 29.23 -0.61
CA PHE A 354 14.64 29.66 -1.05
C PHE A 354 14.64 30.11 -2.52
N LEU A 355 15.63 30.91 -2.94
CA LEU A 355 15.77 31.34 -4.33
C LEU A 355 16.12 30.17 -5.25
N ASP A 356 17.00 29.28 -4.79
CA ASP A 356 17.48 28.17 -5.60
C ASP A 356 16.47 27.05 -5.78
N HIS A 357 15.64 26.79 -4.77
CA HIS A 357 14.68 25.68 -4.78
C HIS A 357 13.21 26.09 -4.96
N VAL A 358 12.89 27.34 -4.69
CA VAL A 358 11.52 27.85 -4.80
C VAL A 358 11.37 28.83 -5.96
N VAL A 359 12.21 29.86 -6.02
CA VAL A 359 12.05 30.96 -7.01
C VAL A 359 12.53 30.54 -8.39
N ARG A 360 13.68 29.89 -8.54
CA ARG A 360 14.19 29.41 -9.85
C ARG A 360 13.31 28.36 -10.51
N ARG A 361 12.42 27.72 -9.75
CA ARG A 361 11.47 26.75 -10.26
C ARG A 361 10.06 27.33 -10.45
N ILE A 362 9.85 28.61 -10.13
CA ILE A 362 8.59 29.34 -10.37
C ILE A 362 8.65 30.13 -11.70
N TYR A 363 9.84 30.45 -12.18
CA TYR A 363 10.12 31.09 -13.46
C TYR A 363 10.84 30.11 -14.40
#